data_f13e48a9432802445a73ee47104ed70a
#
_entry.id   f13e48a9432802445a73ee47104ed70a
#
_cell.length_a   1.000
_cell.length_b   1.000
_cell.length_c   1.000
_cell.angle_alpha   90.00
_cell.angle_beta   90.00
_cell.angle_gamma   90.00
#
_symmetry.space_group_name_H-M   'P 1'
#
loop_
_entity.id
_entity.type
_entity.pdbx_description
1 polymer ?
#
loop_
_entity_poly.entity_id
_entity_poly.type
_entity_poly.pdbx_seq_one_letter_code
_entity_poly.pdbx_strand_id
1 'polypeptide(L)'
;MRVFKRFVKSLFLALAIPLYLLCLLFSQLGNADGVFASFSQGLSLIPGKFGVYLRAAFYRLACPATSDEISVGFLTILSHRDTSIAKGVYIGPQCNVGMCSIGENTLIGSGVHILSGSRQHGFQDIRKPIQDQGGDFEKIRIGADCWIGNSAVIMAPVADGCIVAAGSVLTKSADREGDILAGNPAAAKRNRFQPDYNTAGGQDHEKPSI
;
A
#
# COMPACT_ATOMS: atom_id res chain seq x y z
N MET A 1 -11.02 13.33 24.05
CA MET A 1 -10.88 12.48 22.84
C MET A 1 -9.44 12.12 22.49
N ARG A 2 -8.49 13.05 22.41
CA ARG A 2 -7.07 12.77 22.05
C ARG A 2 -6.35 11.86 23.06
N VAL A 3 -6.57 12.05 24.38
CA VAL A 3 -5.94 11.23 25.43
C VAL A 3 -6.42 9.76 25.34
N PHE A 4 -7.72 9.55 25.18
CA PHE A 4 -8.29 8.21 25.05
C PHE A 4 -7.74 7.48 23.80
N LYS A 5 -7.64 8.17 22.66
CA LYS A 5 -7.03 7.59 21.45
C LYS A 5 -5.57 7.18 21.66
N ARG A 6 -4.78 7.98 22.37
CA ARG A 6 -3.39 7.65 22.74
C ARG A 6 -3.32 6.42 23.64
N PHE A 7 -4.18 6.37 24.67
CA PHE A 7 -4.24 5.21 25.57
C PHE A 7 -4.55 3.92 24.83
N VAL A 8 -5.56 3.92 23.93
CA VAL A 8 -5.90 2.75 23.10
C VAL A 8 -4.71 2.32 22.25
N LYS A 9 -4.04 3.27 21.58
CA LYS A 9 -2.84 2.95 20.77
C LYS A 9 -1.72 2.35 21.60
N SER A 10 -1.44 2.89 22.79
CA SER A 10 -0.41 2.33 23.69
C SER A 10 -0.74 0.91 24.15
N LEU A 11 -2.03 0.63 24.41
CA LEU A 11 -2.48 -0.72 24.75
C LEU A 11 -2.23 -1.69 23.59
N PHE A 12 -2.62 -1.32 22.37
CA PHE A 12 -2.38 -2.17 21.20
C PHE A 12 -0.89 -2.33 20.87
N LEU A 13 -0.09 -1.30 21.13
CA LEU A 13 1.37 -1.39 20.98
C LEU A 13 1.94 -2.43 21.96
N ALA A 14 1.51 -2.38 23.23
CA ALA A 14 1.90 -3.38 24.23
C ALA A 14 1.48 -4.82 23.85
N LEU A 15 0.28 -4.98 23.28
CA LEU A 15 -0.20 -6.27 22.75
C LEU A 15 0.61 -6.75 21.54
N ALA A 16 1.11 -5.84 20.72
CA ALA A 16 1.90 -6.18 19.53
C ALA A 16 3.37 -6.53 19.87
N ILE A 17 3.93 -6.05 20.98
CA ILE A 17 5.32 -6.32 21.38
C ILE A 17 5.65 -7.81 21.41
N PRO A 18 4.91 -8.70 22.12
CA PRO A 18 5.24 -10.12 22.14
C PRO A 18 5.18 -10.77 20.75
N LEU A 19 4.23 -10.37 19.89
CA LEU A 19 4.15 -10.86 18.52
C LEU A 19 5.36 -10.41 17.70
N TYR A 20 5.77 -9.17 17.87
CA TYR A 20 6.97 -8.63 17.21
C TYR A 20 8.24 -9.33 17.68
N LEU A 21 8.40 -9.58 19.00
CA LEU A 21 9.55 -10.31 19.54
C LEU A 21 9.61 -11.75 19.02
N LEU A 22 8.48 -12.45 18.93
CA LEU A 22 8.39 -13.76 18.31
C LEU A 22 8.76 -13.69 16.81
N CYS A 23 8.27 -12.70 16.09
CA CYS A 23 8.65 -12.48 14.69
C CYS A 23 10.17 -12.27 14.55
N LEU A 24 10.80 -11.50 15.41
CA LEU A 24 12.26 -11.32 15.44
C LEU A 24 12.99 -12.64 15.74
N LEU A 25 12.53 -13.38 16.74
CA LEU A 25 13.13 -14.66 17.13
C LEU A 25 13.12 -15.64 15.96
N PHE A 26 11.97 -15.85 15.33
CA PHE A 26 11.84 -16.76 14.19
C PHE A 26 12.61 -16.27 12.95
N SER A 27 12.76 -14.96 12.78
CA SER A 27 13.57 -14.38 11.70
C SER A 27 15.06 -14.72 11.79
N GLN A 28 15.54 -15.14 12.96
CA GLN A 28 16.92 -15.64 13.12
C GLN A 28 17.09 -17.08 12.58
N LEU A 29 16.00 -17.82 12.42
CA LEU A 29 16.01 -19.22 12.00
C LEU A 29 15.85 -19.42 10.49
N GLY A 30 15.60 -18.34 9.73
CA GLY A 30 15.35 -18.45 8.29
C GLY A 30 15.15 -17.13 7.57
N ASN A 31 14.37 -17.15 6.50
CA ASN A 31 14.05 -15.96 5.70
C ASN A 31 13.20 -14.96 6.50
N ALA A 32 13.79 -13.83 6.85
CA ALA A 32 13.15 -12.81 7.67
C ALA A 32 11.85 -12.22 7.03
N ASP A 33 11.81 -12.06 5.71
CA ASP A 33 10.61 -11.59 5.01
C ASP A 33 9.53 -12.68 4.97
N GLY A 34 9.89 -13.95 4.81
CA GLY A 34 8.94 -15.06 4.85
C GLY A 34 8.29 -15.22 6.23
N VAL A 35 9.08 -15.05 7.31
CA VAL A 35 8.56 -15.03 8.69
C VAL A 35 7.65 -13.83 8.89
N PHE A 36 8.08 -12.63 8.51
CA PHE A 36 7.25 -11.42 8.60
C PHE A 36 5.92 -11.58 7.84
N ALA A 37 5.97 -12.09 6.60
CA ALA A 37 4.77 -12.34 5.80
C ALA A 37 3.80 -13.31 6.50
N SER A 38 4.31 -14.34 7.18
CA SER A 38 3.49 -15.28 7.95
C SER A 38 2.77 -14.59 9.12
N PHE A 39 3.46 -13.70 9.86
CA PHE A 39 2.82 -12.88 10.90
C PHE A 39 1.80 -11.91 10.32
N SER A 40 2.12 -11.27 9.18
CA SER A 40 1.20 -10.40 8.45
C SER A 40 -0.08 -11.14 8.03
N GLN A 41 0.05 -12.36 7.48
CA GLN A 41 -1.08 -13.22 7.13
C GLN A 41 -1.95 -13.55 8.36
N GLY A 42 -1.35 -14.04 9.45
CA GLY A 42 -2.07 -14.33 10.68
C GLY A 42 -2.83 -13.13 11.24
N LEU A 43 -2.19 -11.96 11.29
CA LEU A 43 -2.81 -10.72 11.73
C LEU A 43 -3.90 -10.21 10.78
N SER A 44 -3.81 -10.52 9.49
CA SER A 44 -4.80 -10.12 8.49
C SER A 44 -6.17 -10.76 8.74
N LEU A 45 -6.20 -11.94 9.35
CA LEU A 45 -7.42 -12.71 9.66
C LEU A 45 -8.24 -12.12 10.82
N ILE A 46 -7.70 -11.15 11.56
CA ILE A 46 -8.40 -10.54 12.69
C ILE A 46 -9.33 -9.43 12.18
N PRO A 47 -10.66 -9.58 12.26
CA PRO A 47 -11.59 -8.62 11.69
C PRO A 47 -11.80 -7.38 12.57
N GLY A 48 -12.48 -6.38 12.02
CA GLY A 48 -12.99 -5.22 12.71
C GLY A 48 -11.92 -4.26 13.22
N LYS A 49 -12.33 -3.34 14.09
CA LYS A 49 -11.43 -2.29 14.65
C LYS A 49 -10.29 -2.87 15.48
N PHE A 50 -10.52 -3.96 16.18
CA PHE A 50 -9.47 -4.63 16.95
C PHE A 50 -8.32 -5.05 16.02
N GLY A 51 -8.62 -5.74 14.91
CA GLY A 51 -7.61 -6.13 13.92
C GLY A 51 -6.89 -4.94 13.30
N VAL A 52 -7.61 -3.85 12.97
CA VAL A 52 -7.00 -2.62 12.42
C VAL A 52 -5.98 -2.02 13.38
N TYR A 53 -6.31 -1.87 14.68
CA TYR A 53 -5.39 -1.34 15.67
C TYR A 53 -4.20 -2.26 15.92
N LEU A 54 -4.41 -3.57 15.97
CA LEU A 54 -3.34 -4.54 16.20
C LEU A 54 -2.36 -4.58 15.01
N ARG A 55 -2.87 -4.58 13.77
CA ARG A 55 -2.02 -4.48 12.56
C ARG A 55 -1.22 -3.20 12.53
N ALA A 56 -1.85 -2.04 12.80
CA ALA A 56 -1.15 -0.76 12.84
C ALA A 56 -0.01 -0.77 13.89
N ALA A 57 -0.26 -1.33 15.08
CA ALA A 57 0.73 -1.46 16.14
C ALA A 57 1.87 -2.42 15.75
N PHE A 58 1.56 -3.57 15.18
CA PHE A 58 2.57 -4.53 14.72
C PHE A 58 3.45 -3.94 13.62
N TYR A 59 2.86 -3.33 12.58
CA TYR A 59 3.64 -2.74 11.49
C TYR A 59 4.46 -1.52 11.93
N ARG A 60 3.99 -0.76 12.92
CA ARG A 60 4.78 0.30 13.57
C ARG A 60 6.09 -0.23 14.16
N LEU A 61 6.09 -1.45 14.72
CA LEU A 61 7.28 -2.08 15.30
C LEU A 61 8.13 -2.79 14.25
N ALA A 62 7.51 -3.45 13.29
CA ALA A 62 8.16 -4.37 12.37
C ALA A 62 8.67 -3.73 11.07
N CYS A 63 8.09 -2.59 10.65
CA CYS A 63 8.40 -1.91 9.40
C CYS A 63 9.08 -0.55 9.66
N PRO A 64 10.17 -0.20 8.94
CA PRO A 64 10.90 1.05 9.16
C PRO A 64 10.02 2.27 8.85
N ALA A 65 10.21 3.35 9.61
CA ALA A 65 9.52 4.64 9.40
C ALA A 65 7.99 4.53 9.24
N THR A 66 7.37 3.51 9.83
CA THR A 66 5.91 3.31 9.77
C THR A 66 5.23 4.03 10.93
N SER A 67 4.17 4.79 10.63
CA SER A 67 3.35 5.50 11.61
C SER A 67 2.39 4.56 12.35
N ASP A 68 2.01 4.92 13.57
CA ASP A 68 0.91 4.31 14.30
C ASP A 68 -0.46 4.93 13.93
N GLU A 69 -0.46 5.97 13.08
CA GLU A 69 -1.67 6.61 12.56
C GLU A 69 -2.02 6.11 11.16
N ILE A 70 -2.08 4.79 11.01
CA ILE A 70 -2.44 4.10 9.78
C ILE A 70 -3.67 3.22 9.99
N SER A 71 -4.33 2.88 8.91
CA SER A 71 -5.43 1.92 8.90
C SER A 71 -5.17 0.85 7.84
N VAL A 72 -5.01 -0.40 8.26
CA VAL A 72 -4.80 -1.54 7.36
C VAL A 72 -5.98 -2.48 7.46
N GLY A 73 -6.65 -2.73 6.34
CA GLY A 73 -7.89 -3.48 6.24
C GLY A 73 -7.74 -4.98 6.51
N PHE A 74 -8.89 -5.65 6.66
CA PHE A 74 -9.01 -7.10 6.84
C PHE A 74 -8.48 -7.85 5.59
N LEU A 75 -7.78 -8.96 5.79
CA LEU A 75 -7.13 -9.77 4.74
C LEU A 75 -6.07 -9.02 3.91
N THR A 76 -5.60 -7.87 4.38
CA THR A 76 -4.48 -7.17 3.75
C THR A 76 -3.16 -7.71 4.30
N ILE A 77 -2.25 -8.05 3.39
CA ILE A 77 -0.98 -8.71 3.67
C ILE A 77 0.16 -7.81 3.18
N LEU A 78 1.17 -7.63 4.04
CA LEU A 78 2.48 -7.08 3.67
C LEU A 78 3.48 -8.24 3.55
N SER A 79 4.21 -8.29 2.43
CA SER A 79 5.14 -9.40 2.14
C SER A 79 6.60 -9.13 2.52
N HIS A 80 6.98 -7.85 2.70
CA HIS A 80 8.36 -7.45 3.00
C HIS A 80 8.43 -6.50 4.19
N ARG A 81 9.41 -6.72 5.05
CA ARG A 81 9.68 -5.83 6.20
C ARG A 81 10.11 -4.44 5.78
N ASP A 82 10.84 -4.34 4.65
CA ASP A 82 11.23 -3.03 4.09
C ASP A 82 10.06 -2.35 3.37
N THR A 83 8.96 -2.22 4.09
CA THR A 83 7.79 -1.43 3.71
C THR A 83 7.63 -0.30 4.72
N SER A 84 7.43 0.94 4.25
CA SER A 84 7.23 2.10 5.13
C SER A 84 5.90 2.77 4.83
N ILE A 85 5.14 3.11 5.88
CA ILE A 85 3.78 3.64 5.74
C ILE A 85 3.67 4.91 6.59
N ALA A 86 3.52 6.05 5.93
CA ALA A 86 3.43 7.34 6.57
C ALA A 86 2.07 7.55 7.28
N LYS A 87 1.99 8.66 8.01
CA LYS A 87 0.80 9.04 8.78
C LYS A 87 -0.42 9.25 7.87
N GLY A 88 -1.59 8.86 8.37
CA GLY A 88 -2.87 9.10 7.70
C GLY A 88 -3.19 8.13 6.56
N VAL A 89 -2.28 7.19 6.26
CA VAL A 89 -2.51 6.20 5.19
C VAL A 89 -3.64 5.25 5.56
N TYR A 90 -4.53 5.04 4.59
CA TYR A 90 -5.55 4.00 4.61
C TYR A 90 -5.26 2.96 3.54
N ILE A 91 -5.23 1.69 3.92
CA ILE A 91 -5.13 0.54 3.02
C ILE A 91 -6.40 -0.29 3.20
N GLY A 92 -7.17 -0.44 2.13
CA GLY A 92 -8.40 -1.21 2.09
C GLY A 92 -8.20 -2.70 2.39
N PRO A 93 -9.29 -3.47 2.52
CA PRO A 93 -9.22 -4.91 2.71
C PRO A 93 -8.72 -5.64 1.45
N GLN A 94 -8.19 -6.85 1.67
CA GLN A 94 -7.77 -7.77 0.61
C GLN A 94 -6.65 -7.24 -0.30
N CYS A 95 -5.83 -6.31 0.20
CA CYS A 95 -4.66 -5.83 -0.53
C CYS A 95 -3.46 -6.75 -0.34
N ASN A 96 -2.60 -6.81 -1.36
CA ASN A 96 -1.31 -7.46 -1.30
C ASN A 96 -0.21 -6.42 -1.54
N VAL A 97 0.60 -6.17 -0.51
CA VAL A 97 1.55 -5.07 -0.49
C VAL A 97 2.96 -5.62 -0.47
N GLY A 98 3.69 -5.40 -1.56
CA GLY A 98 5.11 -5.66 -1.70
C GLY A 98 5.97 -4.60 -1.02
N MET A 99 7.26 -4.63 -1.34
CA MET A 99 8.23 -3.67 -0.81
C MET A 99 7.97 -2.27 -1.37
N CYS A 100 7.53 -1.34 -0.51
CA CYS A 100 7.17 0.02 -0.94
C CYS A 100 7.33 1.05 0.19
N SER A 101 7.31 2.33 -0.21
CA SER A 101 7.11 3.45 0.69
C SER A 101 5.82 4.18 0.31
N ILE A 102 4.93 4.40 1.28
CA ILE A 102 3.63 5.05 1.06
C ILE A 102 3.60 6.38 1.80
N GLY A 103 3.43 7.46 1.05
CA GLY A 103 3.38 8.84 1.54
C GLY A 103 2.13 9.16 2.35
N GLU A 104 2.20 10.27 3.09
CA GLU A 104 1.13 10.69 4.01
C GLU A 104 -0.23 10.84 3.33
N ASN A 105 -1.29 10.51 4.09
CA ASN A 105 -2.70 10.68 3.70
C ASN A 105 -3.12 9.95 2.42
N THR A 106 -2.30 9.02 1.92
CA THR A 106 -2.63 8.23 0.73
C THR A 106 -3.72 7.21 1.05
N LEU A 107 -4.68 7.09 0.13
CA LEU A 107 -5.82 6.19 0.19
C LEU A 107 -5.64 5.06 -0.82
N ILE A 108 -5.53 3.83 -0.34
CA ILE A 108 -5.44 2.62 -1.15
C ILE A 108 -6.75 1.86 -1.02
N GLY A 109 -7.43 1.64 -2.15
CA GLY A 109 -8.68 0.91 -2.25
C GLY A 109 -8.55 -0.57 -1.93
N SER A 110 -9.66 -1.29 -1.97
CA SER A 110 -9.70 -2.73 -1.69
C SER A 110 -9.11 -3.53 -2.85
N GLY A 111 -8.47 -4.67 -2.53
CA GLY A 111 -7.96 -5.59 -3.55
C GLY A 111 -6.80 -5.04 -4.38
N VAL A 112 -6.14 -3.99 -3.94
CA VAL A 112 -4.98 -3.41 -4.63
C VAL A 112 -3.77 -4.32 -4.46
N HIS A 113 -3.03 -4.52 -5.54
CA HIS A 113 -1.75 -5.21 -5.55
C HIS A 113 -0.62 -4.20 -5.79
N ILE A 114 0.30 -4.07 -4.84
CA ILE A 114 1.53 -3.30 -4.98
C ILE A 114 2.67 -4.29 -5.09
N LEU A 115 3.31 -4.36 -6.24
CA LEU A 115 4.43 -5.25 -6.48
C LEU A 115 5.75 -4.58 -6.05
N SER A 116 6.76 -5.40 -5.78
CA SER A 116 8.13 -4.94 -5.51
C SER A 116 8.89 -4.72 -6.82
N GLY A 117 8.40 -3.84 -7.68
CA GLY A 117 8.91 -3.63 -9.03
C GLY A 117 8.33 -4.58 -10.07
N SER A 118 8.74 -4.38 -11.32
CA SER A 118 8.28 -5.17 -12.47
C SER A 118 9.23 -6.31 -12.85
N ARG A 119 10.44 -6.37 -12.24
CA ARG A 119 11.51 -7.30 -12.60
C ARG A 119 11.76 -8.38 -11.56
N GLN A 120 10.72 -8.80 -10.83
CA GLN A 120 10.83 -9.77 -9.73
C GLN A 120 11.32 -11.16 -10.19
N HIS A 121 11.22 -11.47 -11.46
CA HIS A 121 11.70 -12.72 -12.06
C HIS A 121 12.39 -12.46 -13.37
N GLY A 122 13.58 -13.07 -13.55
CA GLY A 122 14.28 -13.15 -14.83
C GLY A 122 13.63 -14.22 -15.72
N PHE A 123 13.64 -14.00 -17.04
CA PHE A 123 13.06 -14.94 -18.02
C PHE A 123 13.89 -15.01 -19.33
N GLN A 124 15.09 -14.46 -19.32
CA GLN A 124 15.92 -14.35 -20.54
C GLN A 124 16.56 -15.68 -20.93
N ASP A 125 16.89 -16.54 -19.97
CA ASP A 125 17.45 -17.86 -20.27
C ASP A 125 16.33 -18.88 -20.51
N ILE A 126 16.03 -19.12 -21.78
CA ILE A 126 14.98 -20.07 -22.22
C ILE A 126 15.25 -21.53 -21.84
N ARG A 127 16.47 -21.86 -21.39
CA ARG A 127 16.86 -23.21 -20.98
C ARG A 127 16.65 -23.47 -19.50
N LYS A 128 16.33 -22.44 -18.72
CA LYS A 128 16.09 -22.54 -17.27
C LYS A 128 14.63 -22.24 -16.94
N PRO A 129 14.04 -22.94 -15.97
CA PRO A 129 12.75 -22.54 -15.40
C PRO A 129 12.82 -21.08 -14.91
N ILE A 130 11.74 -20.32 -15.08
CA ILE A 130 11.68 -18.90 -14.66
C ILE A 130 11.98 -18.77 -13.15
N GLN A 131 11.48 -19.68 -12.33
CA GLN A 131 11.72 -19.68 -10.87
C GLN A 131 13.21 -19.81 -10.48
N ASP A 132 14.07 -20.32 -11.37
CA ASP A 132 15.49 -20.55 -11.11
C ASP A 132 16.39 -19.43 -11.66
N GLN A 133 15.81 -18.38 -12.25
CA GLN A 133 16.54 -17.29 -12.88
C GLN A 133 16.79 -16.07 -11.99
N GLY A 134 16.24 -16.06 -10.76
CA GLY A 134 16.32 -14.90 -9.87
C GLY A 134 15.48 -13.73 -10.36
N GLY A 135 15.77 -12.53 -9.87
CA GLY A 135 15.07 -11.29 -10.20
C GLY A 135 15.43 -10.17 -9.25
N ASP A 136 14.95 -8.96 -9.57
CA ASP A 136 15.21 -7.73 -8.82
C ASP A 136 13.94 -7.28 -8.10
N PHE A 137 14.02 -7.16 -6.78
CA PHE A 137 12.97 -6.57 -5.96
C PHE A 137 13.31 -5.10 -5.72
N GLU A 138 12.41 -4.21 -6.10
CA GLU A 138 12.57 -2.76 -5.96
C GLU A 138 11.56 -2.20 -4.96
N LYS A 139 12.02 -1.30 -4.09
CA LYS A 139 11.13 -0.55 -3.19
C LYS A 139 10.41 0.55 -3.96
N ILE A 140 9.15 0.33 -4.29
CA ILE A 140 8.33 1.29 -5.05
C ILE A 140 7.92 2.45 -4.14
N ARG A 141 8.06 3.69 -4.63
CA ARG A 141 7.51 4.87 -3.96
C ARG A 141 6.09 5.14 -4.42
N ILE A 142 5.17 5.23 -3.48
CA ILE A 142 3.84 5.82 -3.67
C ILE A 142 3.84 7.14 -2.91
N GLY A 143 3.53 8.22 -3.60
CA GLY A 143 3.55 9.58 -3.08
C GLY A 143 2.54 9.85 -1.98
N ALA A 144 2.55 11.08 -1.48
CA ALA A 144 1.56 11.58 -0.53
C ALA A 144 0.25 11.98 -1.24
N ASP A 145 -0.87 11.96 -0.51
CA ASP A 145 -2.20 12.39 -1.00
C ASP A 145 -2.61 11.71 -2.33
N CYS A 146 -2.19 10.46 -2.53
CA CYS A 146 -2.59 9.66 -3.67
C CYS A 146 -3.90 8.92 -3.41
N TRP A 147 -4.63 8.61 -4.48
CA TRP A 147 -5.75 7.68 -4.45
C TRP A 147 -5.52 6.53 -5.43
N ILE A 148 -5.32 5.34 -4.89
CA ILE A 148 -5.20 4.10 -5.67
C ILE A 148 -6.55 3.39 -5.63
N GLY A 149 -7.21 3.32 -6.77
CA GLY A 149 -8.54 2.73 -6.91
C GLY A 149 -8.55 1.23 -6.68
N ASN A 150 -9.73 0.69 -6.36
CA ASN A 150 -9.91 -0.74 -6.07
C ASN A 150 -9.36 -1.62 -7.18
N SER A 151 -8.72 -2.74 -6.80
CA SER A 151 -8.18 -3.76 -7.72
C SER A 151 -7.14 -3.22 -8.71
N ALA A 152 -6.53 -2.07 -8.46
CA ALA A 152 -5.41 -1.61 -9.25
C ALA A 152 -4.15 -2.44 -8.97
N VAL A 153 -3.30 -2.59 -9.99
CA VAL A 153 -1.99 -3.23 -9.89
C VAL A 153 -0.90 -2.17 -10.09
N ILE A 154 -0.04 -1.99 -9.09
CA ILE A 154 1.02 -0.98 -9.09
C ILE A 154 2.36 -1.69 -9.19
N MET A 155 3.09 -1.45 -10.27
CA MET A 155 4.40 -2.07 -10.55
C MET A 155 5.52 -1.03 -10.67
N ALA A 156 5.19 0.26 -10.53
CA ALA A 156 6.11 1.37 -10.75
C ALA A 156 5.78 2.55 -9.81
N PRO A 157 6.70 3.49 -9.57
CA PRO A 157 6.50 4.65 -8.71
C PRO A 157 5.32 5.54 -9.11
N VAL A 158 4.72 6.19 -8.11
CA VAL A 158 3.59 7.12 -8.24
C VAL A 158 3.97 8.43 -7.54
N ALA A 159 3.95 9.55 -8.25
CA ALA A 159 4.19 10.89 -7.69
C ALA A 159 3.07 11.33 -6.75
N ASP A 160 3.32 12.40 -6.00
CA ASP A 160 2.37 12.95 -5.03
C ASP A 160 1.06 13.41 -5.71
N GLY A 161 -0.05 13.26 -5.02
CA GLY A 161 -1.35 13.71 -5.47
C GLY A 161 -1.96 12.94 -6.65
N CYS A 162 -1.33 11.88 -7.14
CA CYS A 162 -1.84 11.11 -8.27
C CYS A 162 -3.06 10.27 -7.91
N ILE A 163 -3.88 10.01 -8.92
CA ILE A 163 -5.02 9.08 -8.85
C ILE A 163 -4.79 7.96 -9.85
N VAL A 164 -4.78 6.71 -9.39
CA VAL A 164 -4.81 5.54 -10.26
C VAL A 164 -6.23 4.95 -10.21
N ALA A 165 -6.91 4.94 -11.34
CA ALA A 165 -8.29 4.47 -11.42
C ALA A 165 -8.42 2.97 -11.06
N ALA A 166 -9.60 2.57 -10.59
CA ALA A 166 -9.87 1.18 -10.25
C ALA A 166 -9.62 0.24 -11.44
N GLY A 167 -9.06 -0.95 -11.15
CA GLY A 167 -8.73 -1.96 -12.17
C GLY A 167 -7.59 -1.60 -13.11
N SER A 168 -6.89 -0.50 -12.88
CA SER A 168 -5.78 -0.08 -13.73
C SER A 168 -4.49 -0.82 -13.41
N VAL A 169 -3.62 -1.00 -14.41
CA VAL A 169 -2.31 -1.64 -14.27
C VAL A 169 -1.21 -0.63 -14.58
N LEU A 170 -0.55 -0.11 -13.55
CA LEU A 170 0.53 0.86 -13.68
C LEU A 170 1.87 0.13 -13.85
N THR A 171 2.37 0.08 -15.08
CA THR A 171 3.62 -0.60 -15.44
C THR A 171 4.82 0.35 -15.57
N LYS A 172 4.58 1.65 -15.68
CA LYS A 172 5.60 2.70 -15.80
C LYS A 172 5.36 3.77 -14.76
N SER A 173 6.44 4.47 -14.34
CA SER A 173 6.35 5.55 -13.36
C SER A 173 5.35 6.63 -13.76
N ALA A 174 4.57 7.08 -12.79
CA ALA A 174 3.74 8.28 -12.86
C ALA A 174 4.51 9.43 -12.21
N ASP A 175 5.35 10.10 -12.98
CA ASP A 175 6.34 11.05 -12.44
C ASP A 175 5.77 12.47 -12.23
N ARG A 176 4.62 12.77 -12.85
CA ARG A 176 3.98 14.08 -12.76
C ARG A 176 2.96 14.08 -11.62
N GLU A 177 3.15 14.99 -10.68
CA GLU A 177 2.21 15.18 -9.58
C GLU A 177 0.79 15.46 -10.05
N GLY A 178 -0.19 14.89 -9.37
CA GLY A 178 -1.61 15.08 -9.61
C GLY A 178 -2.17 14.42 -10.87
N ASP A 179 -1.41 13.57 -11.56
CA ASP A 179 -1.94 12.86 -12.73
C ASP A 179 -3.04 11.85 -12.34
N ILE A 180 -4.06 11.79 -13.18
CA ILE A 180 -5.14 10.81 -13.13
C ILE A 180 -4.87 9.77 -14.21
N LEU A 181 -4.50 8.56 -13.78
CA LEU A 181 -4.09 7.47 -14.65
C LEU A 181 -5.18 6.39 -14.72
N ALA A 182 -5.41 5.86 -15.91
CA ALA A 182 -6.41 4.81 -16.10
C ALA A 182 -6.03 3.85 -17.23
N GLY A 183 -6.46 2.60 -17.11
CA GLY A 183 -6.34 1.56 -18.13
C GLY A 183 -5.32 0.49 -17.83
N ASN A 184 -5.14 -0.45 -18.77
CA ASN A 184 -4.14 -1.52 -18.76
C ASN A 184 -3.44 -1.60 -20.13
N PRO A 185 -2.18 -1.12 -20.26
CA PRO A 185 -1.43 -0.40 -19.24
C PRO A 185 -2.04 0.99 -18.93
N ALA A 186 -1.85 1.45 -17.68
CA ALA A 186 -2.35 2.74 -17.24
C ALA A 186 -1.59 3.88 -17.93
N ALA A 187 -2.36 4.87 -18.40
CA ALA A 187 -1.83 6.10 -19.00
C ALA A 187 -2.51 7.32 -18.39
N ALA A 188 -1.81 8.45 -18.32
CA ALA A 188 -2.36 9.69 -17.84
C ALA A 188 -3.52 10.16 -18.76
N LYS A 189 -4.67 10.46 -18.16
CA LYS A 189 -5.89 10.93 -18.83
C LYS A 189 -6.14 12.40 -18.57
N ARG A 190 -5.86 12.84 -17.33
CA ARG A 190 -6.07 14.20 -16.82
C ARG A 190 -5.02 14.49 -15.75
N ASN A 191 -4.99 15.76 -15.32
CA ASN A 191 -4.25 16.14 -14.13
C ASN A 191 -5.16 16.92 -13.18
N ARG A 192 -5.24 16.52 -11.90
CA ARG A 192 -6.14 17.14 -10.91
C ARG A 192 -5.78 18.60 -10.57
N PHE A 193 -4.54 19.01 -10.83
CA PHE A 193 -4.06 20.37 -10.59
C PHE A 193 -4.19 21.27 -11.83
N GLN A 194 -4.57 20.69 -12.97
CA GLN A 194 -4.85 21.42 -14.20
C GLN A 194 -6.27 21.07 -14.66
N PRO A 195 -7.30 21.77 -14.14
CA PRO A 195 -8.67 21.58 -14.60
C PRO A 195 -8.74 21.87 -16.11
N ASP A 196 -9.43 21.01 -16.85
CA ASP A 196 -9.67 21.18 -18.30
C ASP A 196 -10.24 22.56 -18.58
N TYR A 197 -9.62 23.32 -19.44
CA TYR A 197 -10.06 24.64 -19.91
C TYR A 197 -11.44 24.61 -20.62
N ASN A 198 -11.97 23.40 -20.88
CA ASN A 198 -13.23 23.17 -21.59
C ASN A 198 -14.49 23.15 -20.71
N THR A 199 -14.39 23.33 -19.39
CA THR A 199 -15.58 23.41 -18.52
C THR A 199 -15.96 24.84 -18.13
N ALA A 200 -15.26 25.86 -18.65
CA ALA A 200 -15.56 27.27 -18.40
C ALA A 200 -16.67 27.86 -19.30
N GLY A 201 -17.43 27.01 -20.00
CA GLY A 201 -18.52 27.45 -20.87
C GLY A 201 -19.71 26.49 -20.79
N GLY A 202 -20.57 26.63 -19.79
CA GLY A 202 -21.86 25.93 -19.84
C GLY A 202 -22.40 25.43 -18.49
N GLN A 203 -23.28 26.24 -17.93
CA GLN A 203 -24.42 25.87 -17.10
C GLN A 203 -24.22 25.16 -15.76
N ASP A 204 -24.66 25.91 -14.74
CA ASP A 204 -25.07 25.39 -13.44
C ASP A 204 -25.99 24.18 -13.60
N HIS A 205 -25.47 23.00 -13.37
CA HIS A 205 -26.31 21.84 -13.14
C HIS A 205 -26.45 21.61 -11.63
N GLU A 206 -27.65 21.94 -11.14
CA GLU A 206 -28.17 21.55 -9.84
C GLU A 206 -27.73 20.11 -9.45
N LYS A 207 -27.25 20.01 -8.22
CA LYS A 207 -26.98 18.71 -7.59
C LYS A 207 -28.26 17.90 -7.51
N PRO A 208 -28.34 16.68 -7.97
CA PRO A 208 -29.43 15.79 -7.60
C PRO A 208 -29.28 15.45 -6.11
N SER A 209 -30.30 15.79 -5.34
CA SER A 209 -30.52 15.34 -3.98
C SER A 209 -30.78 13.83 -3.98
N ILE A 210 -29.94 13.07 -3.27
CA ILE A 210 -30.25 11.77 -2.67
C ILE A 210 -29.78 11.79 -1.23
#